data_e97ccac2b7806290e235547075f070e9
#
_entry.id   e97ccac2b7806290e235547075f070e9
#
_cell.length_a   1.000
_cell.length_b   1.000
_cell.length_c   1.000
_cell.angle_alpha   90.00
_cell.angle_beta   90.00
_cell.angle_gamma   90.00
#
_symmetry.space_group_name_H-M   'P 1'
#
loop_
_entity.id
_entity.type
_entity.pdbx_description
1 polymer ?
#
loop_
_entity_poly.entity_id
_entity_poly.type
_entity_poly.pdbx_seq_one_letter_code
_entity_poly.pdbx_strand_id
1 'polypeptide(L)'
;MPIDLVRASVEEAAILTNLFQYYVYDLSDVVDTALGADGRFVLPSFEAYWSDPWRHPYLVRVDGTVAGFVLVHQRSRLTGDDKTWDIAEFFVMRKYRRHGVGTAVATRVFNSFRGKWEIRELKANAAAIAFWRSVIATYTKGDFTETLLDDERWRGPVQSFQN
;
A
#
# COMPACT_ATOMS: atom_id res chain seq x y z
N MET A 1 20.78 9.04 1.93
CA MET A 1 19.39 9.26 1.44
C MET A 1 18.42 8.95 2.60
N PRO A 2 18.10 9.95 3.43
CA PRO A 2 17.12 9.81 4.49
C PRO A 2 15.73 9.49 3.94
N ILE A 3 15.09 8.46 4.47
CA ILE A 3 13.74 8.04 4.12
C ILE A 3 12.87 8.25 5.34
N ASP A 4 11.82 9.03 5.23
CA ASP A 4 10.87 9.28 6.30
C ASP A 4 9.50 8.70 5.94
N LEU A 5 8.88 8.06 6.92
CA LEU A 5 7.49 7.61 6.88
C LEU A 5 6.72 8.42 7.93
N VAL A 6 5.91 9.36 7.50
CA VAL A 6 5.23 10.32 8.37
C VAL A 6 3.72 10.17 8.22
N ARG A 7 3.01 10.09 9.34
CA ARG A 7 1.55 10.07 9.30
C ARG A 7 1.05 11.37 8.65
N ALA A 8 0.26 11.22 7.59
CA ALA A 8 -0.31 12.37 6.89
C ALA A 8 -1.34 13.08 7.77
N SER A 9 -1.22 14.39 7.91
CA SER A 9 -2.24 15.20 8.57
C SER A 9 -3.42 15.47 7.63
N VAL A 10 -4.53 15.96 8.16
CA VAL A 10 -5.70 16.32 7.35
C VAL A 10 -5.38 17.47 6.37
N GLU A 11 -4.48 18.38 6.75
CA GLU A 11 -3.99 19.46 5.90
C GLU A 11 -3.18 18.95 4.69
N GLU A 12 -2.63 17.75 4.80
CA GLU A 12 -1.87 17.08 3.73
C GLU A 12 -2.75 16.20 2.82
N ALA A 13 -4.07 16.19 3.03
CA ALA A 13 -5.01 15.40 2.22
C ALA A 13 -4.88 15.66 0.71
N ALA A 14 -4.63 16.90 0.31
CA ALA A 14 -4.43 17.26 -1.09
C ALA A 14 -3.18 16.61 -1.70
N ILE A 15 -2.12 16.44 -0.91
CA ILE A 15 -0.89 15.74 -1.34
C ILE A 15 -1.23 14.28 -1.65
N LEU A 16 -1.96 13.61 -0.75
CA LEU A 16 -2.38 12.23 -0.94
C LEU A 16 -3.24 12.08 -2.20
N THR A 17 -4.23 12.96 -2.39
CA THR A 17 -5.10 12.96 -3.57
C THR A 17 -4.30 13.12 -4.87
N ASN A 18 -3.32 14.02 -4.90
CA ASN A 18 -2.47 14.24 -6.07
C ASN A 18 -1.58 13.02 -6.36
N LEU A 19 -0.97 12.43 -5.32
CA LEU A 19 -0.16 11.23 -5.49
C LEU A 19 -0.98 10.04 -5.97
N PHE A 20 -2.24 9.96 -5.57
CA PHE A 20 -3.12 8.87 -5.97
C PHE A 20 -3.45 8.91 -7.48
N GLN A 21 -3.45 10.07 -8.12
CA GLN A 21 -3.55 10.17 -9.58
C GLN A 21 -2.39 9.44 -10.28
N TYR A 22 -1.16 9.64 -9.80
CA TYR A 22 0.02 8.95 -10.34
C TYR A 22 -0.01 7.45 -10.05
N TYR A 23 -0.52 7.07 -8.89
CA TYR A 23 -0.67 5.66 -8.50
C TYR A 23 -1.67 4.94 -9.41
N VAL A 24 -2.84 5.53 -9.67
CA VAL A 24 -3.83 4.96 -10.59
C VAL A 24 -3.28 4.89 -12.01
N TYR A 25 -2.56 5.92 -12.46
CA TYR A 25 -1.88 5.87 -13.76
C TYR A 25 -0.86 4.72 -13.83
N ASP A 26 -0.10 4.52 -12.78
CA ASP A 26 0.90 3.44 -12.69
C ASP A 26 0.25 2.04 -12.76
N LEU A 27 -1.00 1.90 -12.27
CA LEU A 27 -1.77 0.66 -12.29
C LEU A 27 -2.63 0.49 -13.56
N SER A 28 -2.69 1.48 -14.44
CA SER A 28 -3.63 1.49 -15.57
C SER A 28 -3.34 0.43 -16.64
N ASP A 29 -2.20 -0.24 -16.58
CA ASP A 29 -1.87 -1.40 -17.41
C ASP A 29 -2.38 -2.73 -16.84
N VAL A 30 -2.78 -2.77 -15.57
CA VAL A 30 -3.27 -3.99 -14.88
C VAL A 30 -4.68 -3.84 -14.32
N VAL A 31 -5.21 -2.62 -14.25
CA VAL A 31 -6.57 -2.30 -13.79
C VAL A 31 -7.32 -1.58 -14.91
N ASP A 32 -8.50 -2.08 -15.26
CA ASP A 32 -9.37 -1.39 -16.22
C ASP A 32 -9.88 -0.09 -15.59
N THR A 33 -9.33 1.02 -16.05
CA THR A 33 -9.66 2.37 -15.59
C THR A 33 -9.54 3.36 -16.73
N ALA A 34 -10.32 4.43 -16.67
CA ALA A 34 -10.33 5.48 -17.67
C ALA A 34 -10.27 6.87 -17.03
N LEU A 35 -9.77 7.83 -17.79
CA LEU A 35 -9.81 9.22 -17.38
C LEU A 35 -11.24 9.77 -17.49
N GLY A 36 -11.59 10.65 -16.57
CA GLY A 36 -12.77 11.50 -16.69
C GLY A 36 -12.62 12.56 -17.79
N ALA A 37 -13.69 13.28 -18.08
CA ALA A 37 -13.72 14.32 -19.11
C ALA A 37 -12.72 15.47 -18.86
N ASP A 38 -12.29 15.64 -17.62
CA ASP A 38 -11.28 16.63 -17.20
C ASP A 38 -9.84 16.12 -17.32
N GLY A 39 -9.66 14.89 -17.81
CA GLY A 39 -8.34 14.26 -17.94
C GLY A 39 -7.77 13.74 -16.62
N ARG A 40 -8.58 13.58 -15.58
CA ARG A 40 -8.19 13.02 -14.28
C ARG A 40 -8.91 11.72 -14.01
N PHE A 41 -8.29 10.84 -13.24
CA PHE A 41 -8.98 9.65 -12.72
C PHE A 41 -10.00 10.06 -11.65
N VAL A 42 -11.14 9.39 -11.64
CA VAL A 42 -12.12 9.51 -10.57
C VAL A 42 -11.60 8.75 -9.35
N LEU A 43 -11.36 9.46 -8.25
CA LEU A 43 -10.82 8.89 -7.03
C LEU A 43 -11.88 8.77 -5.94
N PRO A 44 -11.73 7.80 -5.01
CA PRO A 44 -12.55 7.76 -3.81
C PRO A 44 -12.24 8.96 -2.91
N SER A 45 -13.16 9.29 -2.00
CA SER A 45 -12.88 10.25 -0.92
C SER A 45 -11.89 9.65 0.07
N PHE A 46 -10.93 10.47 0.51
CA PHE A 46 -9.95 10.09 1.53
C PHE A 46 -10.33 10.57 2.95
N GLU A 47 -11.46 11.25 3.13
CA GLU A 47 -11.88 11.81 4.42
C GLU A 47 -11.91 10.79 5.55
N ALA A 48 -12.32 9.55 5.25
CA ALA A 48 -12.37 8.46 6.22
C ALA A 48 -11.01 8.12 6.84
N TYR A 49 -9.89 8.49 6.19
CA TYR A 49 -8.55 8.27 6.74
C TYR A 49 -8.26 9.11 7.99
N TRP A 50 -9.02 10.16 8.23
CA TRP A 50 -8.88 11.01 9.42
C TRP A 50 -10.04 10.89 10.40
N SER A 51 -11.16 10.28 10.00
CA SER A 51 -12.31 10.02 10.88
C SER A 51 -12.34 8.58 11.42
N ASP A 52 -11.87 7.60 10.65
CA ASP A 52 -11.87 6.19 11.06
C ASP A 52 -10.56 5.84 11.79
N PRO A 53 -10.62 5.39 13.07
CA PRO A 53 -9.43 5.13 13.86
C PRO A 53 -8.60 3.92 13.37
N TRP A 54 -9.19 3.05 12.55
CA TRP A 54 -8.52 1.87 11.98
C TRP A 54 -7.81 2.15 10.64
N ARG A 55 -7.86 3.37 10.13
CA ARG A 55 -7.19 3.81 8.90
C ARG A 55 -5.99 4.68 9.24
N HIS A 56 -4.86 4.36 8.63
CA HIS A 56 -3.58 5.03 8.91
C HIS A 56 -2.93 5.48 7.61
N PRO A 57 -3.10 6.76 7.21
CA PRO A 57 -2.45 7.30 6.02
C PRO A 57 -1.02 7.77 6.35
N TYR A 58 -0.08 7.41 5.51
CA TYR A 58 1.32 7.85 5.62
C TYR A 58 1.81 8.46 4.31
N LEU A 59 2.60 9.50 4.41
CA LEU A 59 3.43 10.01 3.33
C LEU A 59 4.86 9.48 3.46
N VAL A 60 5.43 9.13 2.33
CA VAL A 60 6.85 8.76 2.20
C VAL A 60 7.60 9.98 1.70
N ARG A 61 8.69 10.34 2.40
CA ARG A 61 9.61 11.40 1.97
C ARG A 61 11.01 10.83 1.81
N VAL A 62 11.72 11.32 0.81
CA VAL A 62 13.13 11.01 0.57
C VAL A 62 13.88 12.33 0.49
N ASP A 63 14.87 12.48 1.35
CA ASP A 63 15.59 13.76 1.52
C ASP A 63 14.64 14.95 1.70
N GLY A 64 13.57 14.77 2.52
CA GLY A 64 12.53 15.74 2.79
C GLY A 64 11.48 15.94 1.68
N THR A 65 11.71 15.39 0.49
CA THR A 65 10.81 15.53 -0.67
C THR A 65 9.78 14.42 -0.69
N VAL A 66 8.52 14.74 -0.99
CA VAL A 66 7.44 13.76 -1.13
C VAL A 66 7.80 12.75 -2.24
N ALA A 67 7.75 11.48 -1.91
CA ALA A 67 8.19 10.38 -2.77
C ALA A 67 7.15 9.26 -2.94
N GLY A 68 6.09 9.27 -2.13
CA GLY A 68 5.05 8.24 -2.18
C GLY A 68 4.10 8.30 -0.99
N PHE A 69 3.32 7.24 -0.84
CA PHE A 69 2.40 7.07 0.29
C PHE A 69 2.17 5.61 0.63
N VAL A 70 1.68 5.37 1.83
CA VAL A 70 1.17 4.06 2.27
C VAL A 70 -0.14 4.27 3.00
N LEU A 71 -1.15 3.48 2.64
CA LEU A 71 -2.42 3.42 3.35
C LEU A 71 -2.52 2.09 4.09
N VAL A 72 -2.52 2.14 5.41
CA VAL A 72 -2.58 0.96 6.28
C VAL A 72 -3.96 0.87 6.93
N HIS A 73 -4.56 -0.31 6.93
CA HIS A 73 -5.82 -0.59 7.59
C HIS A 73 -5.65 -1.63 8.69
N GLN A 74 -6.26 -1.41 9.83
CA GLN A 74 -6.47 -2.44 10.85
C GLN A 74 -7.81 -3.13 10.64
N ARG A 75 -7.94 -3.74 9.48
CA ARG A 75 -9.13 -4.51 9.08
C ARG A 75 -8.80 -5.41 7.89
N SER A 76 -9.08 -6.70 8.01
CA SER A 76 -8.95 -7.61 6.88
C SER A 76 -9.92 -7.21 5.75
N ARG A 77 -9.38 -7.05 4.55
CA ARG A 77 -10.18 -6.86 3.33
C ARG A 77 -10.96 -8.13 2.96
N LEU A 78 -10.48 -9.30 3.38
CA LEU A 78 -11.04 -10.59 3.02
C LEU A 78 -12.16 -11.03 3.95
N THR A 79 -12.02 -10.76 5.25
CA THR A 79 -12.91 -11.29 6.29
C THR A 79 -13.61 -10.22 7.12
N GLY A 80 -13.13 -8.96 7.05
CA GLY A 80 -13.60 -7.88 7.93
C GLY A 80 -13.03 -7.93 9.35
N ASP A 81 -12.15 -8.89 9.66
CA ASP A 81 -11.52 -9.00 10.98
C ASP A 81 -10.78 -7.71 11.36
N ASP A 82 -11.14 -7.12 12.48
CA ASP A 82 -10.64 -5.83 12.98
C ASP A 82 -9.28 -5.92 13.70
N LYS A 83 -8.69 -7.11 13.78
CA LYS A 83 -7.38 -7.36 14.38
C LYS A 83 -6.29 -7.67 13.35
N THR A 84 -6.66 -7.76 12.08
CA THR A 84 -5.74 -8.04 10.98
C THR A 84 -5.32 -6.75 10.30
N TRP A 85 -4.01 -6.56 10.15
CA TRP A 85 -3.43 -5.44 9.41
C TRP A 85 -3.38 -5.73 7.92
N ASP A 86 -3.63 -4.72 7.12
CA ASP A 86 -3.60 -4.75 5.66
C ASP A 86 -2.88 -3.51 5.14
N ILE A 87 -2.00 -3.67 4.17
CA ILE A 87 -1.54 -2.53 3.36
C ILE A 87 -2.51 -2.38 2.20
N ALA A 88 -3.45 -1.45 2.35
CA ALA A 88 -4.50 -1.24 1.37
C ALA A 88 -3.93 -0.67 0.06
N GLU A 89 -3.00 0.29 0.17
CA GLU A 89 -2.36 0.92 -0.97
C GLU A 89 -0.89 1.25 -0.65
N PHE A 90 -0.03 1.11 -1.64
CA PHE A 90 1.40 1.35 -1.49
C PHE A 90 1.99 1.92 -2.79
N PHE A 91 2.52 3.12 -2.72
CA PHE A 91 3.09 3.80 -3.87
C PHE A 91 4.43 4.44 -3.56
N VAL A 92 5.41 4.17 -4.39
CA VAL A 92 6.70 4.89 -4.43
C VAL A 92 6.90 5.40 -5.85
N MET A 93 7.12 6.69 -5.99
CA MET A 93 7.38 7.36 -7.26
C MET A 93 8.55 6.69 -8.01
N ARG A 94 8.44 6.51 -9.31
CA ARG A 94 9.42 5.76 -10.15
C ARG A 94 10.86 6.17 -9.95
N LYS A 95 11.12 7.47 -9.79
CA LYS A 95 12.44 8.04 -9.51
C LYS A 95 13.15 7.39 -8.32
N TYR A 96 12.37 6.98 -7.31
CA TYR A 96 12.90 6.45 -6.05
C TYR A 96 12.88 4.92 -5.97
N ARG A 97 12.34 4.25 -7.00
CA ARG A 97 12.32 2.78 -7.07
C ARG A 97 13.72 2.23 -7.32
N ARG A 98 13.93 0.97 -6.97
CA ARG A 98 15.22 0.26 -7.13
C ARG A 98 16.38 0.81 -6.31
N HIS A 99 16.09 1.68 -5.33
CA HIS A 99 17.06 2.24 -4.38
C HIS A 99 16.75 1.80 -2.93
N GLY A 100 15.99 0.72 -2.74
CA GLY A 100 15.65 0.19 -1.42
C GLY A 100 14.55 0.96 -0.67
N VAL A 101 14.01 2.05 -1.24
CA VAL A 101 12.99 2.90 -0.57
C VAL A 101 11.75 2.09 -0.21
N GLY A 102 11.20 1.33 -1.16
CA GLY A 102 10.02 0.52 -0.91
C GLY A 102 10.22 -0.50 0.21
N THR A 103 11.34 -1.22 0.21
CA THR A 103 11.69 -2.18 1.26
C THR A 103 11.82 -1.53 2.62
N ALA A 104 12.51 -0.39 2.71
CA ALA A 104 12.68 0.36 3.96
C ALA A 104 11.33 0.84 4.51
N VAL A 105 10.45 1.35 3.65
CA VAL A 105 9.11 1.81 4.02
C VAL A 105 8.25 0.65 4.51
N ALA A 106 8.18 -0.46 3.77
CA ALA A 106 7.39 -1.64 4.16
C ALA A 106 7.86 -2.19 5.52
N THR A 107 9.18 -2.31 5.72
CA THR A 107 9.75 -2.75 7.00
C THR A 107 9.37 -1.84 8.16
N ARG A 108 9.39 -0.53 7.96
CA ARG A 108 8.96 0.44 9.00
C ARG A 108 7.49 0.30 9.32
N VAL A 109 6.63 0.12 8.31
CA VAL A 109 5.20 -0.13 8.51
C VAL A 109 5.00 -1.39 9.35
N PHE A 110 5.62 -2.51 8.99
CA PHE A 110 5.51 -3.75 9.75
C PHE A 110 6.01 -3.61 11.18
N ASN A 111 7.08 -2.86 11.40
CA ASN A 111 7.61 -2.59 12.75
C ASN A 111 6.71 -1.67 13.58
N SER A 112 5.91 -0.82 12.94
CA SER A 112 5.01 0.13 13.63
C SER A 112 3.73 -0.52 14.14
N PHE A 113 3.34 -1.67 13.58
CA PHE A 113 2.08 -2.34 13.91
C PHE A 113 2.32 -3.83 14.14
N ARG A 114 1.96 -4.33 15.32
CA ARG A 114 2.12 -5.72 15.71
C ARG A 114 0.83 -6.49 15.53
N GLY A 115 0.93 -7.72 15.06
CA GLY A 115 -0.19 -8.62 14.91
C GLY A 115 -0.17 -9.41 13.61
N LYS A 116 -1.35 -9.87 13.21
CA LYS A 116 -1.54 -10.58 11.95
C LYS A 116 -1.56 -9.59 10.79
N TRP A 117 -0.87 -9.93 9.70
CA TRP A 117 -0.83 -9.18 8.46
C TRP A 117 -1.39 -9.98 7.30
N GLU A 118 -2.09 -9.31 6.40
CA GLU A 118 -2.49 -9.79 5.08
C GLU A 118 -2.06 -8.78 4.02
N ILE A 119 -1.24 -9.22 3.08
CA ILE A 119 -0.77 -8.40 1.95
C ILE A 119 -1.31 -9.03 0.67
N ARG A 120 -1.99 -8.23 -0.14
CA ARG A 120 -2.71 -8.67 -1.33
C ARG A 120 -2.15 -7.98 -2.58
N GLU A 121 -1.97 -8.73 -3.64
CA GLU A 121 -1.64 -8.18 -4.95
C GLU A 121 -2.63 -8.67 -5.99
N LEU A 122 -2.90 -7.82 -6.97
CA LEU A 122 -3.66 -8.21 -8.16
C LEU A 122 -2.87 -9.25 -8.96
N LYS A 123 -3.54 -10.31 -9.42
CA LYS A 123 -2.93 -11.41 -10.20
C LYS A 123 -2.11 -10.91 -11.40
N ALA A 124 -2.57 -9.84 -12.06
CA ALA A 124 -1.89 -9.25 -13.21
C ALA A 124 -0.68 -8.38 -12.84
N ASN A 125 -0.50 -8.00 -11.57
CA ASN A 125 0.57 -7.11 -11.14
C ASN A 125 1.83 -7.90 -10.74
N ALA A 126 2.53 -8.44 -11.73
CA ALA A 126 3.73 -9.27 -11.51
C ALA A 126 4.84 -8.53 -10.73
N ALA A 127 4.99 -7.23 -10.95
CA ALA A 127 5.99 -6.42 -10.27
C ALA A 127 5.70 -6.28 -8.76
N ALA A 128 4.44 -6.03 -8.38
CA ALA A 128 4.03 -5.98 -6.99
C ALA A 128 4.16 -7.35 -6.31
N ILE A 129 3.77 -8.43 -6.99
CA ILE A 129 3.91 -9.80 -6.46
C ILE A 129 5.37 -10.11 -6.14
N ALA A 130 6.28 -9.84 -7.07
CA ALA A 130 7.71 -10.07 -6.86
C ALA A 130 8.27 -9.22 -5.70
N PHE A 131 7.87 -7.96 -5.63
CA PHE A 131 8.28 -7.04 -4.57
C PHE A 131 7.83 -7.53 -3.19
N TRP A 132 6.54 -7.80 -3.00
CA TRP A 132 6.00 -8.20 -1.72
C TRP A 132 6.50 -9.55 -1.25
N ARG A 133 6.61 -10.54 -2.15
CA ARG A 133 7.22 -11.83 -1.82
C ARG A 133 8.63 -11.66 -1.27
N SER A 134 9.47 -10.85 -1.92
CA SER A 134 10.84 -10.61 -1.49
C SER A 134 10.92 -9.89 -0.14
N VAL A 135 10.13 -8.84 0.04
CA VAL A 135 10.11 -8.04 1.27
C VAL A 135 9.62 -8.88 2.45
N ILE A 136 8.52 -9.60 2.28
CA ILE A 136 7.92 -10.41 3.34
C ILE A 136 8.83 -11.58 3.69
N ALA A 137 9.38 -12.30 2.70
CA ALA A 137 10.31 -13.39 2.95
C ALA A 137 11.54 -12.94 3.76
N THR A 138 12.10 -11.77 3.42
CA THR A 138 13.22 -11.20 4.15
C THR A 138 12.83 -10.78 5.57
N TYR A 139 11.71 -10.07 5.72
CA TYR A 139 11.23 -9.57 7.00
C TYR A 139 10.88 -10.69 7.98
N THR A 140 10.21 -11.73 7.50
CA THR A 140 9.75 -12.87 8.32
C THR A 140 10.77 -14.00 8.41
N LYS A 141 11.91 -13.90 7.71
CA LYS A 141 12.88 -15.00 7.54
C LYS A 141 12.23 -16.26 6.94
N GLY A 142 11.26 -16.06 6.05
CA GLY A 142 10.52 -17.13 5.40
C GLY A 142 9.30 -17.66 6.17
N ASP A 143 9.01 -17.12 7.36
CA ASP A 143 7.84 -17.53 8.17
C ASP A 143 6.58 -16.76 7.75
N PHE A 144 6.06 -17.12 6.60
CA PHE A 144 4.79 -16.60 6.06
C PHE A 144 4.11 -17.67 5.20
N THR A 145 2.83 -17.46 4.95
CA THR A 145 2.04 -18.28 4.02
C THR A 145 1.58 -17.45 2.83
N GLU A 146 1.42 -18.09 1.68
CA GLU A 146 0.82 -17.46 0.52
C GLU A 146 -0.33 -18.32 0.01
N THR A 147 -1.47 -17.70 -0.25
CA THR A 147 -2.65 -18.33 -0.84
C THR A 147 -3.03 -17.58 -2.10
N LEU A 148 -3.27 -18.30 -3.19
CA LEU A 148 -3.84 -17.72 -4.40
C LEU A 148 -5.36 -17.77 -4.30
N LEU A 149 -6.01 -16.61 -4.23
CA LEU A 149 -7.46 -16.49 -4.29
C LEU A 149 -7.91 -16.18 -5.72
N ASP A 150 -9.06 -16.75 -6.09
CA ASP A 150 -9.73 -16.46 -7.35
C ASP A 150 -11.25 -16.55 -7.13
N ASP A 151 -11.74 -15.70 -6.24
CA ASP A 151 -13.15 -15.61 -5.86
C ASP A 151 -13.61 -14.14 -5.75
N GLU A 152 -14.84 -13.94 -5.31
CA GLU A 152 -15.45 -12.61 -5.15
C GLU A 152 -14.75 -11.69 -4.14
N ARG A 153 -13.99 -12.27 -3.19
CA ARG A 153 -13.24 -11.51 -2.17
C ARG A 153 -11.97 -10.90 -2.76
N TRP A 154 -11.25 -11.67 -3.57
CA TRP A 154 -9.99 -11.25 -4.18
C TRP A 154 -9.58 -12.15 -5.36
N ARG A 155 -8.85 -11.58 -6.32
CA ARG A 155 -8.22 -12.31 -7.42
C ARG A 155 -6.73 -12.00 -7.46
N GLY A 156 -5.96 -12.88 -6.87
CA GLY A 156 -4.51 -12.76 -6.77
C GLY A 156 -3.94 -13.42 -5.51
N PRO A 157 -2.62 -13.36 -5.34
CA PRO A 157 -1.98 -13.88 -4.14
C PRO A 157 -2.26 -13.03 -2.91
N VAL A 158 -2.28 -13.70 -1.77
CA VAL A 158 -2.36 -13.11 -0.43
C VAL A 158 -1.26 -13.73 0.41
N GLN A 159 -0.32 -12.90 0.87
CA GLN A 159 0.67 -13.33 1.86
C GLN A 159 0.14 -12.99 3.25
N SER A 160 0.34 -13.91 4.19
CA SER A 160 -0.07 -13.75 5.58
C SER A 160 1.05 -14.13 6.52
N PHE A 161 1.26 -13.33 7.56
CA PHE A 161 2.25 -13.57 8.59
C PHE A 161 1.83 -12.92 9.92
N GLN A 162 2.55 -13.27 10.98
CA GLN A 162 2.42 -12.72 12.32
C GLN A 162 3.77 -12.13 12.75
N ASN A 163 3.78 -10.90 13.31
CA ASN A 163 5.02 -10.30 13.84
C ASN A 163 4.93 -9.93 15.31
#